data_a0eab97971012709f7d7610c494f1989
#
_entry.id   a0eab97971012709f7d7610c494f1989
#
_cell.length_a   1.000
_cell.length_b   1.000
_cell.length_c   1.000
_cell.angle_alpha   90.00
_cell.angle_beta   90.00
_cell.angle_gamma   90.00
#
_symmetry.space_group_name_H-M   'P 1'
#
loop_
_entity.id
_entity.type
_entity.pdbx_description
1 polymer ?
#
loop_
_entity_poly.entity_id
_entity_poly.type
_entity_poly.pdbx_seq_one_letter_code
_entity_poly.pdbx_strand_id
1 'polypeptide(L)'
;MNNNNKVRETLKKIPSVESIIQNIPDKYLNLPHKLLVKNIRKTIDQIRRDVLSASNKLITKKQILDKVLYNLESDSFSLLKPVINGTGIVLHTGLGRAPISKDILQNSINK
;
A
#
# COMPACT_ATOMS: atom_id res chain seq x y z
N MET A 1 19.11 13.15 29.36
CA MET A 1 19.03 12.00 28.44
C MET A 1 19.19 12.49 27.01
N ASN A 2 20.22 12.02 26.30
CA ASN A 2 20.53 12.50 24.96
C ASN A 2 19.42 12.15 23.96
N ASN A 3 18.92 13.13 23.23
CA ASN A 3 17.92 13.00 22.16
C ASN A 3 18.28 11.88 21.15
N ASN A 4 19.57 11.67 20.89
CA ASN A 4 20.08 10.62 20.00
C ASN A 4 19.78 9.19 20.47
N ASN A 5 19.77 8.92 21.78
CA ASN A 5 19.45 7.59 22.31
C ASN A 5 17.97 7.27 22.13
N LYS A 6 17.09 8.26 22.34
CA LYS A 6 15.63 8.09 22.21
C LYS A 6 15.23 7.85 20.74
N VAL A 7 15.85 8.54 19.80
CA VAL A 7 15.68 8.33 18.36
C VAL A 7 16.14 6.92 17.96
N ARG A 8 17.31 6.46 18.43
CA ARG A 8 17.83 5.12 18.16
C ARG A 8 16.91 4.02 18.70
N GLU A 9 16.37 4.18 19.88
CA GLU A 9 15.41 3.22 20.45
C GLU A 9 14.10 3.17 19.68
N THR A 10 13.60 4.32 19.22
CA THR A 10 12.40 4.40 18.40
C THR A 10 12.62 3.72 17.04
N LEU A 11 13.78 3.94 16.40
CA LEU A 11 14.12 3.29 15.13
C LEU A 11 14.24 1.76 15.26
N LYS A 12 14.76 1.25 16.39
CA LYS A 12 14.83 -0.20 16.68
C LYS A 12 13.46 -0.85 16.87
N LYS A 13 12.45 -0.08 17.25
CA LYS A 13 11.06 -0.56 17.43
C LYS A 13 10.27 -0.67 16.12
N ILE A 14 10.81 -0.15 15.01
CA ILE A 14 10.17 -0.26 13.70
C ILE A 14 10.21 -1.73 13.26
N PRO A 15 9.05 -2.35 12.99
CA PRO A 15 8.99 -3.75 12.58
C PRO A 15 9.62 -3.98 11.21
N SER A 16 10.07 -5.20 10.94
CA SER A 16 10.54 -5.61 9.62
C SER A 16 9.36 -5.69 8.62
N VAL A 17 9.68 -5.63 7.33
CA VAL A 17 8.67 -5.77 6.26
C VAL A 17 7.91 -7.09 6.40
N GLU A 18 8.61 -8.18 6.71
CA GLU A 18 8.01 -9.51 6.90
C GLU A 18 7.05 -9.54 8.09
N SER A 19 7.43 -8.92 9.22
CA SER A 19 6.57 -8.81 10.39
C SER A 19 5.30 -8.00 10.09
N ILE A 20 5.37 -7.00 9.23
CA ILE A 20 4.21 -6.23 8.81
C ILE A 20 3.32 -7.08 7.90
N ILE A 21 3.89 -7.81 6.93
CA ILE A 21 3.14 -8.68 6.02
C ILE A 21 2.35 -9.75 6.79
N GLN A 22 2.93 -10.35 7.83
CA GLN A 22 2.26 -11.33 8.67
C GLN A 22 1.06 -10.77 9.46
N ASN A 23 1.02 -9.47 9.67
CA ASN A 23 -0.04 -8.79 10.42
C ASN A 23 -1.03 -8.02 9.53
N ILE A 24 -0.88 -8.10 8.20
CA ILE A 24 -1.80 -7.48 7.24
C ILE A 24 -3.01 -8.40 7.06
N PRO A 25 -4.25 -7.84 7.01
CA PRO A 25 -5.46 -8.61 6.72
C PRO A 25 -5.39 -9.31 5.35
N ASP A 26 -5.96 -10.51 5.27
CA ASP A 26 -5.94 -11.39 4.07
C ASP A 26 -6.44 -10.70 2.80
N LYS A 27 -7.35 -9.73 2.93
CA LYS A 27 -7.86 -8.95 1.79
C LYS A 27 -6.75 -8.26 0.96
N TYR A 28 -5.61 -7.94 1.59
CA TYR A 28 -4.48 -7.30 0.92
C TYR A 28 -3.43 -8.28 0.41
N LEU A 29 -3.47 -9.55 0.84
CA LEU A 29 -2.55 -10.59 0.39
C LEU A 29 -2.78 -10.97 -1.08
N ASN A 30 -3.95 -10.65 -1.64
CA ASN A 30 -4.27 -10.82 -3.07
C ASN A 30 -3.55 -9.80 -3.97
N LEU A 31 -2.91 -8.78 -3.40
CA LEU A 31 -2.11 -7.82 -4.17
C LEU A 31 -0.78 -8.46 -4.61
N PRO A 32 -0.24 -8.05 -5.77
CA PRO A 32 1.08 -8.50 -6.20
C PRO A 32 2.13 -8.25 -5.10
N HIS A 33 2.86 -9.27 -4.70
CA HIS A 33 3.84 -9.22 -3.60
C HIS A 33 4.85 -8.05 -3.77
N LYS A 34 5.30 -7.81 -5.01
CA LYS A 34 6.20 -6.67 -5.31
C LYS A 34 5.58 -5.32 -4.96
N LEU A 35 4.28 -5.14 -5.22
CA LEU A 35 3.56 -3.91 -4.92
C LEU A 35 3.41 -3.72 -3.40
N LEU A 36 3.05 -4.80 -2.70
CA LEU A 36 2.92 -4.82 -1.26
C LEU A 36 4.24 -4.43 -0.58
N VAL A 37 5.33 -5.10 -0.92
CA VAL A 37 6.67 -4.82 -0.37
C VAL A 37 7.11 -3.39 -0.67
N LYS A 38 6.89 -2.91 -1.91
CA LYS A 38 7.25 -1.54 -2.31
C LYS A 38 6.51 -0.50 -1.45
N ASN A 39 5.20 -0.68 -1.24
CA ASN A 39 4.39 0.23 -0.44
C ASN A 39 4.81 0.23 1.04
N ILE A 40 5.03 -0.95 1.62
CA ILE A 40 5.50 -1.10 3.00
C ILE A 40 6.85 -0.40 3.19
N ARG A 41 7.82 -0.63 2.29
CA ARG A 41 9.15 0.02 2.35
C ARG A 41 9.03 1.53 2.26
N LYS A 42 8.24 2.05 1.32
CA LYS A 42 7.97 3.50 1.18
C LYS A 42 7.40 4.09 2.47
N THR A 43 6.46 3.40 3.11
CA THR A 43 5.85 3.84 4.36
C THR A 43 6.86 3.82 5.52
N ILE A 44 7.65 2.75 5.65
CA ILE A 44 8.70 2.65 6.66
C ILE A 44 9.75 3.77 6.50
N ASP A 45 10.18 4.04 5.27
CA ASP A 45 11.18 5.09 5.00
C ASP A 45 10.61 6.49 5.29
N GLN A 46 9.33 6.71 5.04
CA GLN A 46 8.66 7.94 5.46
C GLN A 46 8.63 8.08 6.98
N ILE A 47 8.27 7.02 7.69
CA ILE A 47 8.26 7.01 9.17
C ILE A 47 9.66 7.25 9.74
N ARG A 48 10.70 6.66 9.14
CA ARG A 48 12.10 6.90 9.55
C ARG A 48 12.48 8.37 9.40
N ARG A 49 12.13 9.00 8.27
CA ARG A 49 12.35 10.44 8.07
C ARG A 49 11.60 11.28 9.08
N ASP A 50 10.34 10.95 9.36
CA ASP A 50 9.51 11.66 10.33
C ASP A 50 10.09 11.56 11.77
N VAL A 51 10.65 10.39 12.14
CA VAL A 51 11.32 10.18 13.44
C VAL A 51 12.63 10.96 13.54
N LEU A 52 13.37 11.05 12.44
CA LEU A 52 14.65 11.80 12.40
C LEU A 52 14.44 13.30 12.43
N SER A 53 13.38 13.81 11.80
CA SER A 53 13.07 15.24 11.75
C SER A 53 12.34 15.75 13.00
N ALA A 54 11.52 14.90 13.64
CA ALA A 54 10.76 15.25 14.84
C ALA A 54 11.21 14.37 16.02
N SER A 55 12.20 14.83 16.77
CA SER A 55 12.90 14.10 17.86
C SER A 55 12.00 13.56 19.00
N ASN A 56 10.68 13.73 18.96
CA ASN A 56 9.77 13.40 20.07
C ASN A 56 8.56 12.53 19.69
N LYS A 57 8.47 11.99 18.48
CA LYS A 57 7.32 11.15 18.09
C LYS A 57 7.59 9.67 18.42
N LEU A 58 7.09 9.23 19.57
CA LEU A 58 6.98 7.80 19.87
C LEU A 58 5.91 7.20 18.96
N ILE A 59 6.33 6.36 18.00
CA ILE A 59 5.42 5.67 17.09
C ILE A 59 5.25 4.24 17.56
N THR A 60 4.02 3.82 17.78
CA THR A 60 3.66 2.45 18.19
C THR A 60 3.58 1.54 16.95
N LYS A 61 3.83 0.23 17.12
CA LYS A 61 3.67 -0.76 16.04
C LYS A 61 2.29 -0.71 15.39
N LYS A 62 1.24 -0.49 16.18
CA LYS A 62 -0.14 -0.35 15.68
C LYS A 62 -0.29 0.84 14.73
N GLN A 63 0.25 2.01 15.10
CA GLN A 63 0.21 3.20 14.25
C GLN A 63 0.98 3.02 12.93
N ILE A 64 2.07 2.23 12.95
CA ILE A 64 2.81 1.88 11.73
C ILE A 64 1.93 1.02 10.82
N LEU A 65 1.28 0.00 11.37
CA LEU A 65 0.38 -0.88 10.64
C LEU A 65 -0.79 -0.09 10.05
N ASP A 66 -1.45 0.76 10.84
CA ASP A 66 -2.57 1.60 10.40
C ASP A 66 -2.14 2.52 9.23
N LYS A 67 -0.94 3.10 9.30
CA LYS A 67 -0.39 3.95 8.23
C LYS A 67 -0.08 3.15 6.96
N VAL A 68 0.42 1.93 7.10
CA VAL A 68 0.64 1.02 5.96
C VAL A 68 -0.70 0.65 5.31
N LEU A 69 -1.71 0.29 6.09
CA LEU A 69 -3.04 -0.06 5.57
C LEU A 69 -3.68 1.12 4.85
N TYR A 70 -3.61 2.32 5.43
CA TYR A 70 -4.11 3.55 4.81
C TYR A 70 -3.44 3.82 3.45
N ASN A 71 -2.11 3.67 3.36
CA ASN A 71 -1.38 3.87 2.12
C ASN A 71 -1.71 2.79 1.08
N LEU A 72 -1.89 1.53 1.51
CA LEU A 72 -2.30 0.43 0.63
C LEU A 72 -3.70 0.67 0.06
N GLU A 73 -4.63 1.15 0.85
CA GLU A 73 -5.96 1.52 0.37
C GLU A 73 -5.89 2.68 -0.61
N SER A 74 -5.19 3.74 -0.26
CA SER A 74 -5.03 4.91 -1.13
C SER A 74 -4.40 4.55 -2.48
N ASP A 75 -3.34 3.75 -2.49
CA ASP A 75 -2.66 3.34 -3.72
C ASP A 75 -3.50 2.34 -4.54
N SER A 76 -4.27 1.45 -3.89
CA SER A 76 -5.16 0.50 -4.57
C SER A 76 -6.31 1.20 -5.29
N PHE A 77 -6.88 2.24 -4.69
CA PHE A 77 -7.94 3.03 -5.30
C PHE A 77 -7.42 4.05 -6.33
N SER A 78 -6.12 4.37 -6.31
CA SER A 78 -5.52 5.37 -7.21
C SER A 78 -5.30 4.89 -8.63
N LEU A 79 -5.20 3.55 -8.86
CA LEU A 79 -4.83 2.99 -10.15
C LEU A 79 -5.98 2.93 -11.16
N LEU A 80 -7.22 2.78 -10.70
CA LEU A 80 -8.41 2.72 -11.56
C LEU A 80 -9.49 3.62 -10.96
N LYS A 81 -9.70 4.78 -11.55
CA LYS A 81 -10.81 5.66 -11.19
C LYS A 81 -11.95 5.47 -12.18
N PRO A 82 -13.21 5.39 -11.72
CA PRO A 82 -14.34 5.43 -12.63
C PRO A 82 -14.34 6.76 -13.36
N VAL A 83 -14.45 6.73 -14.67
CA VAL A 83 -14.53 7.91 -15.53
C VAL A 83 -15.79 7.83 -16.38
N ILE A 84 -16.38 8.99 -16.69
CA ILE A 84 -17.51 9.07 -17.62
C ILE A 84 -16.92 9.14 -19.02
N ASN A 85 -17.23 8.14 -19.86
CA ASN A 85 -16.83 8.12 -21.26
C ASN A 85 -17.80 8.96 -22.10
N GLY A 86 -17.53 10.26 -22.22
CA GLY A 86 -18.32 11.17 -23.04
C GLY A 86 -18.11 11.01 -24.55
N THR A 87 -17.12 10.23 -24.99
CA THR A 87 -16.81 10.03 -26.42
C THR A 87 -17.65 8.94 -27.08
N GLY A 88 -18.25 8.04 -26.31
CA GLY A 88 -18.94 6.84 -26.81
C GLY A 88 -18.03 5.76 -27.42
N ILE A 89 -16.72 5.96 -27.42
CA ILE A 89 -15.74 5.00 -27.96
C ILE A 89 -15.41 3.98 -26.86
N VAL A 90 -15.75 2.71 -27.06
CA VAL A 90 -15.54 1.63 -26.09
C VAL A 90 -14.07 1.23 -25.99
N LEU A 91 -13.35 1.21 -27.12
CA LEU A 91 -11.94 0.87 -27.21
C LEU A 91 -11.09 2.13 -27.33
N HIS A 92 -10.53 2.58 -26.22
CA HIS A 92 -9.67 3.76 -26.19
C HIS A 92 -8.48 3.53 -25.24
N THR A 93 -7.26 3.61 -25.76
CA THR A 93 -6.03 3.36 -24.98
C THR A 93 -5.85 4.31 -23.79
N GLY A 94 -6.33 5.55 -23.89
CA GLY A 94 -6.29 6.55 -22.82
C GLY A 94 -7.27 6.27 -21.69
N LEU A 95 -8.32 5.48 -21.93
CA LEU A 95 -9.33 5.09 -20.93
C LEU A 95 -9.11 3.68 -20.35
N GLY A 96 -8.11 2.97 -20.83
CA GLY A 96 -7.78 1.62 -20.41
C GLY A 96 -7.84 0.58 -21.53
N ARG A 97 -7.82 -0.68 -21.16
CA ARG A 97 -7.92 -1.81 -22.09
C ARG A 97 -9.38 -2.13 -22.41
N ALA A 98 -9.59 -2.94 -23.45
CA ALA A 98 -10.91 -3.41 -23.84
C ALA A 98 -11.64 -4.06 -22.65
N PRO A 99 -12.90 -3.69 -22.39
CA PRO A 99 -13.69 -4.31 -21.34
C PRO A 99 -14.05 -5.74 -21.75
N ILE A 100 -13.92 -6.69 -20.82
CA ILE A 100 -14.33 -8.09 -20.97
C ILE A 100 -15.40 -8.37 -19.92
N SER A 101 -16.51 -9.01 -20.33
CA SER A 101 -17.55 -9.37 -19.36
C SER A 101 -17.03 -10.43 -18.39
N LYS A 102 -17.50 -10.38 -17.13
CA LYS A 102 -17.11 -11.35 -16.11
C LYS A 102 -17.48 -12.78 -16.51
N ASP A 103 -18.60 -12.98 -17.17
CA ASP A 103 -19.10 -14.29 -17.60
C ASP A 103 -18.19 -14.92 -18.66
N ILE A 104 -17.71 -14.14 -19.63
CA ILE A 104 -16.76 -14.60 -20.64
C ILE A 104 -15.43 -14.97 -19.99
N LEU A 105 -14.96 -14.16 -19.04
CA LEU A 105 -13.71 -14.42 -18.33
C LEU A 105 -13.79 -15.71 -17.52
N GLN A 106 -14.88 -15.92 -16.76
CA GLN A 106 -15.09 -17.12 -15.96
C GLN A 106 -15.23 -18.38 -16.81
N ASN A 107 -15.94 -18.31 -17.92
CA ASN A 107 -16.07 -19.44 -18.86
C ASN A 107 -14.75 -19.81 -19.54
N SER A 108 -13.82 -18.88 -19.66
CA SER A 108 -12.48 -19.13 -20.22
C SER A 108 -11.52 -19.75 -19.21
N ILE A 109 -11.72 -19.51 -17.92
CA ILE A 109 -10.88 -20.07 -16.84
C ILE A 109 -11.32 -21.49 -16.47
N ASN A 110 -12.61 -21.83 -16.64
CA ASN A 110 -13.19 -23.11 -16.26
C ASN A 110 -13.11 -24.19 -17.38
N LYS A 111 -12.38 -23.94 -18.47
CA LYS A 111 -12.04 -24.89 -19.52
C LYS A 111 -10.62 -25.39 -19.37
#